data_67f938a295cd4b15cec1f7f3a5b31215
#
_entry.id   67f938a295cd4b15cec1f7f3a5b31215
#
_cell.length_a   1.000
_cell.length_b   1.000
_cell.length_c   1.000
_cell.angle_alpha   90.00
_cell.angle_beta   90.00
_cell.angle_gamma   90.00
#
_symmetry.space_group_name_H-M   'P 1'
#
loop_
_entity.id
_entity.type
_entity.pdbx_description
1 polymer ?
#
loop_
_entity_poly.entity_id
_entity_poly.type
_entity_poly.pdbx_seq_one_letter_code
_entity_poly.pdbx_strand_id
1 'polypeptide(L)'
;MATKLKEFATTLVAVVERETSARMVAQLMRRHHIGALVVVDGLDKSKPVGIVTDRDLVLELMSEGLDPAVFTAGDIMSVDLVTVSPDMDAMDAVQLMRKYRLRRLVIVDTSGHLSGIVTIEDVLAMLTRELADLAVDLASARDRETLEPVVTSI
;
A
#
# COMPACT_ATOMS: atom_id res chain seq x y z
N MET A 1 18.28 9.49 3.25
CA MET A 1 18.40 8.03 3.43
C MET A 1 17.31 7.31 2.67
N ALA A 2 17.69 6.26 1.97
CA ALA A 2 16.75 5.45 1.22
C ALA A 2 16.02 4.50 2.17
N THR A 3 14.71 4.67 2.33
CA THR A 3 13.85 3.75 3.08
C THR A 3 13.20 2.77 2.12
N LYS A 4 13.40 1.49 2.34
CA LYS A 4 12.89 0.45 1.46
C LYS A 4 11.46 0.07 1.83
N LEU A 5 10.68 -0.34 0.83
CA LEU A 5 9.27 -0.70 1.02
C LEU A 5 9.07 -1.79 2.09
N LYS A 6 9.94 -2.78 2.14
CA LYS A 6 9.87 -3.87 3.14
C LYS A 6 9.94 -3.39 4.60
N GLU A 7 10.44 -2.18 4.84
CA GLU A 7 10.59 -1.64 6.19
C GLU A 7 9.28 -1.10 6.78
N PHE A 8 8.30 -0.74 5.92
CA PHE A 8 7.06 -0.12 6.40
C PHE A 8 5.79 -0.57 5.66
N ALA A 9 5.90 -1.26 4.54
CA ALA A 9 4.74 -1.73 3.79
C ALA A 9 3.93 -2.77 4.57
N THR A 10 2.64 -2.86 4.26
CA THR A 10 1.74 -3.84 4.84
C THR A 10 2.02 -5.23 4.25
N THR A 11 2.37 -6.19 5.10
CA THR A 11 2.63 -7.58 4.72
C THR A 11 1.42 -8.49 4.90
N LEU A 12 0.47 -8.11 5.75
CA LEU A 12 -0.79 -8.83 5.93
C LEU A 12 -1.79 -8.30 4.90
N VAL A 13 -1.85 -8.94 3.75
CA VAL A 13 -2.70 -8.55 2.63
C VAL A 13 -3.90 -9.47 2.54
N ALA A 14 -5.10 -8.89 2.46
CA ALA A 14 -6.30 -9.66 2.21
C ALA A 14 -6.39 -10.01 0.72
N VAL A 15 -6.62 -11.30 0.43
CA VAL A 15 -6.69 -11.84 -0.92
C VAL A 15 -8.01 -12.55 -1.18
N VAL A 16 -8.42 -12.55 -2.42
CA VAL A 16 -9.57 -13.34 -2.92
C VAL A 16 -9.19 -13.99 -4.24
N GLU A 17 -9.91 -15.05 -4.60
CA GLU A 17 -9.78 -15.68 -5.91
C GLU A 17 -10.70 -14.99 -6.93
N ARG A 18 -10.45 -15.20 -8.22
CA ARG A 18 -11.23 -14.60 -9.32
C ARG A 18 -12.73 -14.88 -9.22
N GLU A 19 -13.08 -16.10 -8.77
CA GLU A 19 -14.46 -16.60 -8.71
C GLU A 19 -15.22 -16.11 -7.47
N THR A 20 -14.57 -15.45 -6.57
CA THR A 20 -15.22 -14.86 -5.38
C THR A 20 -16.25 -13.84 -5.83
N SER A 21 -17.50 -13.95 -5.34
CA SER A 21 -18.54 -13.00 -5.70
C SER A 21 -18.19 -11.58 -5.22
N ALA A 22 -18.62 -10.58 -5.98
CA ALA A 22 -18.43 -9.19 -5.61
C ALA A 22 -19.10 -8.86 -4.25
N ARG A 23 -20.22 -9.54 -3.96
CA ARG A 23 -20.88 -9.44 -2.66
C ARG A 23 -19.96 -9.91 -1.52
N MET A 24 -19.29 -11.05 -1.69
CA MET A 24 -18.35 -11.55 -0.71
C MET A 24 -17.17 -10.61 -0.55
N VAL A 25 -16.67 -10.05 -1.66
CA VAL A 25 -15.61 -9.02 -1.62
C VAL A 25 -16.03 -7.84 -0.76
N ALA A 26 -17.24 -7.31 -0.97
CA ALA A 26 -17.77 -6.20 -0.16
C ALA A 26 -17.91 -6.59 1.33
N GLN A 27 -18.35 -7.80 1.62
CA GLN A 27 -18.47 -8.31 2.99
C GLN A 27 -17.10 -8.43 3.69
N LEU A 28 -16.08 -8.87 2.96
CA LEU A 28 -14.70 -8.93 3.47
C LEU A 28 -14.12 -7.53 3.73
N MET A 29 -14.37 -6.59 2.83
CA MET A 29 -13.98 -5.18 3.04
C MET A 29 -14.60 -4.61 4.31
N ARG A 30 -15.90 -4.85 4.53
CA ARG A 30 -16.60 -4.42 5.74
C ARG A 30 -16.04 -5.08 6.98
N ARG A 31 -15.84 -6.39 6.97
CA ARG A 31 -15.35 -7.17 8.11
C ARG A 31 -13.95 -6.73 8.54
N HIS A 32 -13.08 -6.48 7.59
CA HIS A 32 -11.68 -6.15 7.85
C HIS A 32 -11.36 -4.66 7.80
N HIS A 33 -12.36 -3.81 7.54
CA HIS A 33 -12.20 -2.34 7.42
C HIS A 33 -11.14 -1.94 6.40
N ILE A 34 -11.17 -2.58 5.24
CA ILE A 34 -10.22 -2.34 4.14
C ILE A 34 -10.96 -1.95 2.87
N GLY A 35 -10.34 -1.11 2.05
CA GLY A 35 -10.90 -0.62 0.79
C GLY A 35 -10.33 -1.27 -0.46
N ALA A 36 -9.46 -2.27 -0.30
CA ALA A 36 -8.87 -2.98 -1.43
C ALA A 36 -8.55 -4.43 -1.07
N LEU A 37 -8.71 -5.32 -2.05
CA LEU A 37 -8.34 -6.73 -1.97
C LEU A 37 -7.50 -7.09 -3.19
N VAL A 38 -6.46 -7.87 -2.99
CA VAL A 38 -5.68 -8.44 -4.09
C VAL A 38 -6.37 -9.69 -4.59
N VAL A 39 -6.55 -9.80 -5.89
CA VAL A 39 -7.07 -10.99 -6.54
C VAL A 39 -5.91 -11.88 -6.93
N VAL A 40 -5.96 -13.14 -6.52
CA VAL A 40 -4.89 -14.11 -6.77
C VAL A 40 -5.35 -15.17 -7.76
N ASP A 41 -4.39 -15.85 -8.39
CA ASP A 41 -4.65 -16.97 -9.28
C ASP A 41 -5.18 -18.16 -8.46
N GLY A 42 -6.29 -18.77 -8.94
CA GLY A 42 -6.85 -19.96 -8.30
C GLY A 42 -5.93 -21.19 -8.32
N LEU A 43 -4.99 -21.24 -9.28
CA LEU A 43 -4.00 -22.32 -9.41
C LEU A 43 -2.75 -22.05 -8.57
N ASP A 44 -2.37 -20.78 -8.46
CA ASP A 44 -1.27 -20.32 -7.61
C ASP A 44 -1.76 -19.15 -6.74
N LYS A 45 -2.20 -19.47 -5.53
CA LYS A 45 -2.78 -18.51 -4.56
C LYS A 45 -1.80 -17.46 -4.06
N SER A 46 -0.54 -17.56 -4.41
CA SER A 46 0.47 -16.55 -4.07
C SER A 46 0.70 -15.55 -5.20
N LYS A 47 0.14 -15.80 -6.40
CA LYS A 47 0.36 -14.97 -7.58
C LYS A 47 -0.76 -13.93 -7.74
N PRO A 48 -0.47 -12.63 -7.58
CA PRO A 48 -1.45 -11.58 -7.80
C PRO A 48 -1.78 -11.44 -9.30
N VAL A 49 -3.07 -11.31 -9.61
CA VAL A 49 -3.57 -11.16 -10.99
C VAL A 49 -4.42 -9.91 -11.17
N GLY A 50 -4.87 -9.30 -10.09
CA GLY A 50 -5.66 -8.09 -10.12
C GLY A 50 -5.84 -7.49 -8.75
N ILE A 51 -6.51 -6.36 -8.71
CA ILE A 51 -6.92 -5.67 -7.49
C ILE A 51 -8.35 -5.18 -7.62
N VAL A 52 -9.11 -5.30 -6.55
CA VAL A 52 -10.48 -4.79 -6.45
C VAL A 52 -10.53 -3.78 -5.32
N THR A 53 -11.12 -2.63 -5.59
CA THR A 53 -11.33 -1.58 -4.60
C THR A 53 -12.83 -1.39 -4.32
N ASP A 54 -13.14 -0.73 -3.21
CA ASP A 54 -14.50 -0.29 -2.89
C ASP A 54 -15.06 0.65 -3.96
N ARG A 55 -14.22 1.48 -4.57
CA ARG A 55 -14.58 2.31 -5.71
C ARG A 55 -15.02 1.47 -6.92
N ASP A 56 -14.35 0.36 -7.20
CA ASP A 56 -14.74 -0.56 -8.28
C ASP A 56 -16.13 -1.13 -8.06
N LEU A 57 -16.45 -1.52 -6.82
CA LEU A 57 -17.79 -2.00 -6.47
C LEU A 57 -18.88 -0.95 -6.75
N VAL A 58 -18.61 0.30 -6.43
CA VAL A 58 -19.55 1.40 -6.67
C VAL A 58 -19.70 1.69 -8.16
N LEU A 59 -18.58 1.84 -8.88
CA LEU A 59 -18.60 2.29 -10.28
C LEU A 59 -18.97 1.17 -11.26
N GLU A 60 -18.52 -0.05 -11.02
CA GLU A 60 -18.74 -1.16 -11.95
C GLU A 60 -20.06 -1.91 -11.71
N LEU A 61 -20.55 -1.92 -10.47
CA LEU A 61 -21.76 -2.66 -10.13
C LEU A 61 -22.91 -1.76 -9.69
N MET A 62 -22.72 -0.95 -8.67
CA MET A 62 -23.81 -0.15 -8.11
C MET A 62 -24.33 0.89 -9.10
N SER A 63 -23.45 1.61 -9.78
CA SER A 63 -23.85 2.64 -10.76
C SER A 63 -24.60 2.06 -11.96
N GLU A 64 -24.27 0.84 -12.35
CA GLU A 64 -24.86 0.12 -13.49
C GLU A 64 -26.06 -0.75 -13.09
N GLY A 65 -26.40 -0.82 -11.80
CA GLY A 65 -27.50 -1.64 -11.30
C GLY A 65 -27.30 -3.14 -11.44
N LEU A 66 -26.05 -3.59 -11.43
CA LEU A 66 -25.70 -5.02 -11.60
C LEU A 66 -25.72 -5.74 -10.24
N ASP A 67 -26.08 -7.02 -10.28
CA ASP A 67 -26.20 -7.85 -9.09
C ASP A 67 -24.81 -8.31 -8.57
N PRO A 68 -24.35 -7.86 -7.41
CA PRO A 68 -23.06 -8.26 -6.85
C PRO A 68 -22.96 -9.74 -6.48
N ALA A 69 -24.07 -10.46 -6.41
CA ALA A 69 -24.08 -11.91 -6.17
C ALA A 69 -23.74 -12.72 -7.44
N VAL A 70 -23.92 -12.11 -8.62
CA VAL A 70 -23.69 -12.76 -9.92
C VAL A 70 -22.29 -12.44 -10.44
N PHE A 71 -21.83 -11.20 -10.28
CA PHE A 71 -20.51 -10.77 -10.74
C PHE A 71 -19.42 -11.18 -9.76
N THR A 72 -18.23 -11.48 -10.28
CA THR A 72 -17.09 -11.96 -9.49
C THR A 72 -16.00 -10.90 -9.37
N ALA A 73 -15.06 -11.12 -8.46
CA ALA A 73 -13.85 -10.30 -8.34
C ALA A 73 -13.11 -10.21 -9.67
N GLY A 74 -13.02 -11.34 -10.41
CA GLY A 74 -12.38 -11.38 -11.71
C GLY A 74 -13.07 -10.52 -12.77
N ASP A 75 -14.39 -10.34 -12.67
CA ASP A 75 -15.16 -9.51 -13.61
C ASP A 75 -14.89 -8.01 -13.43
N ILE A 76 -14.63 -7.57 -12.21
CA ILE A 76 -14.52 -6.15 -11.84
C ILE A 76 -13.11 -5.69 -11.49
N MET A 77 -12.17 -6.61 -11.32
CA MET A 77 -10.79 -6.28 -10.93
C MET A 77 -10.08 -5.44 -11.99
N SER A 78 -9.17 -4.58 -11.55
CA SER A 78 -8.17 -3.99 -12.42
C SER A 78 -7.05 -5.00 -12.66
N VAL A 79 -6.74 -5.26 -13.93
CA VAL A 79 -5.70 -6.23 -14.35
C VAL A 79 -4.35 -5.59 -14.62
N ASP A 80 -4.30 -4.27 -14.73
CA ASP A 80 -3.08 -3.51 -14.96
C ASP A 80 -2.33 -3.30 -13.65
N LEU A 81 -1.85 -4.40 -13.07
CA LEU A 81 -1.09 -4.36 -11.84
C LEU A 81 0.31 -3.80 -12.08
N VAL A 82 0.66 -2.76 -11.33
CA VAL A 82 2.05 -2.34 -11.18
C VAL A 82 2.60 -3.05 -9.95
N THR A 83 3.52 -3.97 -10.19
CA THR A 83 4.21 -4.71 -9.13
C THR A 83 5.61 -4.16 -8.91
N VAL A 84 6.05 -4.19 -7.67
CA VAL A 84 7.34 -3.66 -7.25
C VAL A 84 8.07 -4.64 -6.33
N SER A 85 9.38 -4.49 -6.25
CA SER A 85 10.21 -5.27 -5.33
C SER A 85 10.08 -4.73 -3.89
N PRO A 86 10.17 -5.60 -2.87
CA PRO A 86 10.26 -5.16 -1.48
C PRO A 86 11.51 -4.31 -1.19
N ASP A 87 12.53 -4.41 -2.02
CA ASP A 87 13.77 -3.64 -1.90
C ASP A 87 13.74 -2.29 -2.62
N MET A 88 12.62 -1.95 -3.25
CA MET A 88 12.47 -0.63 -3.90
C MET A 88 12.49 0.48 -2.85
N ASP A 89 13.11 1.60 -3.22
CA ASP A 89 13.09 2.82 -2.41
C ASP A 89 11.67 3.43 -2.38
N ALA A 90 11.28 3.94 -1.21
CA ALA A 90 9.96 4.53 -1.02
C ALA A 90 9.67 5.69 -1.99
N MET A 91 10.67 6.52 -2.28
CA MET A 91 10.47 7.66 -3.18
C MET A 91 10.35 7.23 -4.64
N ASP A 92 11.02 6.15 -5.04
CA ASP A 92 10.84 5.56 -6.37
C ASP A 92 9.43 4.98 -6.52
N ALA A 93 8.91 4.35 -5.47
CA ALA A 93 7.51 3.89 -5.44
C ALA A 93 6.52 5.05 -5.60
N VAL A 94 6.75 6.18 -4.94
CA VAL A 94 5.93 7.39 -5.10
C VAL A 94 5.95 7.89 -6.54
N GLN A 95 7.11 7.87 -7.20
CA GLN A 95 7.21 8.26 -8.61
C GLN A 95 6.40 7.33 -9.52
N LEU A 96 6.41 6.02 -9.25
CA LEU A 96 5.57 5.07 -9.98
C LEU A 96 4.08 5.31 -9.75
N MET A 97 3.67 5.54 -8.50
CA MET A 97 2.29 5.90 -8.17
C MET A 97 1.84 7.14 -8.95
N ARG A 98 2.68 8.15 -9.02
CA ARG A 98 2.43 9.37 -9.77
C ARG A 98 2.35 9.12 -11.28
N LYS A 99 3.29 8.37 -11.82
CA LYS A 99 3.37 8.04 -13.26
C LYS A 99 2.13 7.30 -13.74
N TYR A 100 1.68 6.30 -12.99
CA TYR A 100 0.55 5.46 -13.34
C TYR A 100 -0.77 5.92 -12.69
N ARG A 101 -0.77 7.02 -11.95
CA ARG A 101 -1.93 7.57 -11.24
C ARG A 101 -2.58 6.55 -10.30
N LEU A 102 -1.74 5.83 -9.58
CA LEU A 102 -2.14 4.82 -8.61
C LEU A 102 -1.88 5.31 -7.18
N ARG A 103 -2.67 4.84 -6.25
CA ARG A 103 -2.49 5.09 -4.81
C ARG A 103 -1.94 3.88 -4.07
N ARG A 104 -1.74 2.76 -4.77
CA ARG A 104 -1.29 1.48 -4.23
C ARG A 104 -0.38 0.80 -5.23
N LEU A 105 0.59 0.06 -4.71
CA LEU A 105 1.43 -0.83 -5.49
C LEU A 105 1.47 -2.19 -4.82
N VAL A 106 1.40 -3.24 -5.62
CA VAL A 106 1.51 -4.61 -5.14
C VAL A 106 2.98 -4.99 -5.07
N ILE A 107 3.41 -5.49 -3.92
CA ILE A 107 4.79 -5.92 -3.71
C ILE A 107 4.87 -7.42 -3.95
N VAL A 108 5.80 -7.82 -4.81
CA VAL A 108 6.06 -9.22 -5.14
C VAL A 108 7.52 -9.56 -4.90
N ASP A 109 7.79 -10.82 -4.56
CA ASP A 109 9.15 -11.34 -4.43
C ASP A 109 9.76 -11.62 -5.82
N THR A 110 10.98 -12.17 -5.84
CA THR A 110 11.71 -12.52 -7.06
C THR A 110 11.01 -13.59 -7.91
N SER A 111 10.14 -14.39 -7.31
CA SER A 111 9.34 -15.41 -7.99
C SER A 111 7.98 -14.87 -8.49
N GLY A 112 7.69 -13.61 -8.25
CA GLY A 112 6.41 -12.99 -8.60
C GLY A 112 5.27 -13.27 -7.61
N HIS A 113 5.58 -13.82 -6.45
CA HIS A 113 4.61 -14.11 -5.40
C HIS A 113 4.31 -12.87 -4.56
N LEU A 114 3.04 -12.73 -4.18
CA LEU A 114 2.57 -11.63 -3.34
C LEU A 114 3.35 -11.58 -2.02
N SER A 115 3.95 -10.44 -1.74
CA SER A 115 4.77 -10.19 -0.55
C SER A 115 4.21 -9.07 0.32
N GLY A 116 3.42 -8.18 -0.25
CA GLY A 116 2.83 -7.06 0.47
C GLY A 116 2.10 -6.09 -0.43
N ILE A 117 1.65 -5.01 0.17
CA ILE A 117 1.06 -3.88 -0.53
C ILE A 117 1.57 -2.59 0.11
N VAL A 118 1.82 -1.58 -0.68
CA VAL A 118 2.15 -0.24 -0.21
C VAL A 118 1.16 0.76 -0.76
N THR A 119 0.68 1.62 0.12
CA THR A 119 -0.24 2.71 -0.24
C THR A 119 0.45 4.06 -0.08
N ILE A 120 -0.13 5.10 -0.69
CA ILE A 120 0.36 6.47 -0.48
C ILE A 120 0.23 6.87 1.00
N GLU A 121 -0.78 6.37 1.68
CA GLU A 121 -0.99 6.59 3.11
C GLU A 121 0.13 5.97 3.95
N ASP A 122 0.63 4.80 3.58
CA ASP A 122 1.78 4.16 4.23
C ASP A 122 3.04 5.02 4.09
N VAL A 123 3.26 5.58 2.89
CA VAL A 123 4.39 6.48 2.63
C VAL A 123 4.27 7.75 3.46
N LEU A 124 3.08 8.35 3.53
CA LEU A 124 2.84 9.54 4.36
C LEU A 124 3.09 9.25 5.84
N ALA A 125 2.65 8.11 6.34
CA ALA A 125 2.89 7.69 7.72
C ALA A 125 4.39 7.49 8.00
N MET A 126 5.11 6.90 7.08
CA MET A 126 6.58 6.74 7.16
C MET A 126 7.29 8.08 7.20
N LEU A 127 6.95 9.01 6.29
CA LEU A 127 7.53 10.34 6.26
C LEU A 127 7.24 11.14 7.53
N THR A 128 6.03 11.03 8.07
CA THR A 128 5.65 11.67 9.33
C THR A 128 6.52 11.19 10.49
N ARG A 129 6.79 9.90 10.57
CA ARG A 129 7.68 9.33 11.58
C ARG A 129 9.12 9.83 11.43
N GLU A 130 9.64 9.85 10.22
CA GLU A 130 10.99 10.38 9.97
C GLU A 130 11.12 11.86 10.35
N LEU A 131 10.10 12.67 10.04
CA LEU A 131 10.07 14.06 10.45
C LEU A 131 10.03 14.21 11.98
N ALA A 132 9.24 13.39 12.67
CA ALA A 132 9.16 13.41 14.14
C ALA A 132 10.51 13.03 14.76
N ASP A 133 11.19 12.01 14.25
CA ASP A 133 12.51 11.59 14.72
C ASP A 133 13.55 12.69 14.51
N LEU A 134 13.53 13.34 13.35
CA LEU A 134 14.41 14.47 13.06
C LEU A 134 14.17 15.66 14.01
N ALA A 135 12.91 15.94 14.35
CA ALA A 135 12.57 17.01 15.31
C ALA A 135 13.10 16.70 16.70
N VAL A 136 13.05 15.44 17.15
CA VAL A 136 13.65 15.00 18.42
C VAL A 136 15.16 15.15 18.40
N ASP A 137 15.82 14.76 17.33
CA ASP A 137 17.27 14.90 17.16
C ASP A 137 17.71 16.35 17.19
N LEU A 138 16.97 17.24 16.51
CA LEU A 138 17.22 18.68 16.54
C LEU A 138 17.05 19.29 17.94
N ALA A 139 16.00 18.90 18.67
CA ALA A 139 15.79 19.35 20.04
C ALA A 139 16.94 18.90 20.97
N SER A 140 17.36 17.64 20.86
CA SER A 140 18.50 17.10 21.64
C SER A 140 19.81 17.78 21.32
N ALA A 141 20.07 18.10 20.06
CA ALA A 141 21.27 18.84 19.66
C ALA A 141 21.24 20.27 20.21
N ARG A 142 20.10 20.93 20.14
CA ARG A 142 19.90 22.29 20.69
C ARG A 142 20.12 22.33 22.20
N ASP A 143 19.61 21.36 22.93
CA ASP A 143 19.78 21.27 24.38
C ASP A 143 21.26 21.09 24.76
N ARG A 144 22.02 20.32 23.99
CA ARG A 144 23.48 20.19 24.20
C ARG A 144 24.22 21.47 23.91
N GLU A 145 23.88 22.21 22.90
CA GLU A 145 24.49 23.51 22.58
C GLU A 145 24.23 24.56 23.65
N THR A 146 23.07 24.53 24.31
CA THR A 146 22.71 25.44 25.37
C THR A 146 23.39 25.10 26.72
N LEU A 147 23.81 23.84 26.91
CA LEU A 147 24.48 23.36 28.11
C LEU A 147 26.01 23.54 28.06
N GLU A 148 26.58 23.66 26.90
CA GLU A 148 28.00 23.94 26.75
C GLU A 148 28.27 25.46 26.80
N PRO A 149 29.09 25.96 27.78
CA PRO A 149 29.40 27.37 27.80
C PRO A 149 30.19 27.74 26.55
N VAL A 150 29.70 28.73 25.84
CA VAL A 150 30.47 29.34 24.73
C VAL A 150 31.64 30.10 25.38
N VAL A 151 32.82 29.48 25.32
CA VAL A 151 34.04 30.16 25.70
C VAL A 151 34.46 31.03 24.51
N THR A 152 34.14 32.32 24.58
CA THR A 152 34.72 33.31 23.69
C THR A 152 36.08 33.65 24.26
N SER A 153 37.14 33.11 23.70
CA SER A 153 38.47 33.68 23.91
C SER A 153 38.58 34.96 23.09
N ILE A 154 38.77 36.04 23.75
CA ILE A 154 39.09 37.34 23.15
C ILE A 154 40.59 37.37 22.86
#